data_d8c13e20ef33c498341709e8efc83f3f
#
_entry.id   d8c13e20ef33c498341709e8efc83f3f
#
_cell.length_a   1.000
_cell.length_b   1.000
_cell.length_c   1.000
_cell.angle_alpha   90.00
_cell.angle_beta   90.00
_cell.angle_gamma   90.00
#
_symmetry.space_group_name_H-M   'P 1'
#
loop_
_entity.id
_entity.type
_entity.pdbx_description
1 polymer ?
#
loop_
_entity_poly.entity_id
_entity_poly.type
_entity_poly.pdbx_seq_one_letter_code
_entity_poly.pdbx_strand_id
1 'polypeptide(L)'
;LIDIAHPDDRMNLIQQAKEAKFLYADQIYLPESGHLYPEDIACTHTFKNGLVVRIRAIKPSDEDEMRRLFYRFSEQAIYYRYFNPIKTMPHDRMQEYVNIDYRTVISIVVVIEEAEREKIIAEARYIRLKDMDQSYADIAFIVDEDYHGLGIASFLLTSLIRIAKERGVRGFTAD
;
A
#
# COMPACT_ATOMS: atom_id res chain seq x y z
N LEU A 1 17.26 -10.90 8.53
CA LEU A 1 17.79 -12.26 8.68
C LEU A 1 16.89 -13.29 8.00
N ILE A 2 15.57 -13.26 8.26
CA ILE A 2 14.63 -14.24 7.67
C ILE A 2 14.67 -14.20 6.12
N ASP A 3 14.74 -13.04 5.52
CA ASP A 3 14.74 -12.87 4.06
C ASP A 3 16.00 -13.42 3.36
N ILE A 4 17.11 -13.49 4.07
CA ILE A 4 18.38 -14.05 3.58
C ILE A 4 18.53 -15.54 3.88
N ALA A 5 17.64 -16.12 4.68
CA ALA A 5 17.64 -17.54 4.97
C ALA A 5 17.17 -18.37 3.75
N HIS A 6 17.56 -19.64 3.73
CA HIS A 6 17.06 -20.57 2.72
C HIS A 6 15.52 -20.61 2.75
N PRO A 7 14.84 -20.62 1.60
CA PRO A 7 13.36 -20.57 1.54
C PRO A 7 12.68 -21.60 2.43
N ASP A 8 13.19 -22.83 2.51
CA ASP A 8 12.60 -23.91 3.31
C ASP A 8 12.66 -23.65 4.82
N ASP A 9 13.64 -22.86 5.27
CA ASP A 9 13.84 -22.54 6.69
C ASP A 9 13.06 -21.31 7.15
N ARG A 10 12.60 -20.48 6.22
CA ARG A 10 11.99 -19.17 6.53
C ARG A 10 10.76 -19.29 7.43
N MET A 11 9.86 -20.22 7.12
CA MET A 11 8.64 -20.41 7.91
C MET A 11 8.94 -20.85 9.34
N ASN A 12 9.93 -21.74 9.52
CA ASN A 12 10.37 -22.17 10.84
C ASN A 12 11.00 -21.01 11.63
N LEU A 13 11.85 -20.20 10.99
CA LEU A 13 12.44 -19.01 11.60
C LEU A 13 11.41 -17.97 12.00
N ILE A 14 10.36 -17.79 11.19
CA ILE A 14 9.23 -16.90 11.52
C ILE A 14 8.51 -17.39 12.77
N GLN A 15 8.21 -18.69 12.82
CA GLN A 15 7.52 -19.28 13.95
C GLN A 15 8.34 -19.12 15.24
N GLN A 16 9.64 -19.43 15.18
CA GLN A 16 10.55 -19.23 16.30
C GLN A 16 10.64 -17.75 16.73
N ALA A 17 10.68 -16.82 15.76
CA ALA A 17 10.72 -15.39 16.06
C ALA A 17 9.42 -14.89 16.72
N LYS A 18 8.25 -15.45 16.35
CA LYS A 18 6.97 -15.16 16.99
C LYS A 18 6.93 -15.72 18.43
N GLU A 19 7.36 -16.96 18.63
CA GLU A 19 7.43 -17.60 19.95
C GLU A 19 8.39 -16.86 20.89
N ALA A 20 9.52 -16.39 20.35
CA ALA A 20 10.50 -15.57 21.07
C ALA A 20 10.07 -14.10 21.22
N LYS A 21 8.90 -13.70 20.70
CA LYS A 21 8.35 -12.33 20.74
C LYS A 21 9.23 -11.28 20.04
N PHE A 22 10.04 -11.69 19.08
CA PHE A 22 10.73 -10.78 18.17
C PHE A 22 9.83 -10.31 17.04
N LEU A 23 8.77 -11.07 16.72
CA LEU A 23 7.71 -10.70 15.81
C LEU A 23 6.37 -10.75 16.54
N TYR A 24 5.43 -9.94 16.10
CA TYR A 24 4.05 -10.02 16.56
C TYR A 24 3.43 -11.38 16.19
N ALA A 25 2.55 -11.91 17.03
CA ALA A 25 1.90 -13.20 16.78
C ALA A 25 1.07 -13.18 15.48
N ASP A 26 0.45 -12.04 15.19
CA ASP A 26 -0.37 -11.75 14.01
C ASP A 26 0.44 -11.21 12.82
N GLN A 27 1.79 -11.14 12.90
CA GLN A 27 2.64 -10.71 11.79
C GLN A 27 2.42 -11.60 10.57
N ILE A 28 2.00 -10.98 9.46
CA ILE A 28 1.85 -11.66 8.17
C ILE A 28 3.21 -11.69 7.48
N TYR A 29 3.55 -12.83 6.92
CA TYR A 29 4.72 -13.01 6.07
C TYR A 29 4.32 -13.77 4.81
N LEU A 30 4.53 -13.14 3.67
CA LEU A 30 4.28 -13.75 2.36
C LEU A 30 5.63 -14.12 1.74
N PRO A 31 6.04 -15.41 1.78
CA PRO A 31 7.39 -15.85 1.36
C PRO A 31 7.72 -15.47 -0.08
N GLU A 32 6.72 -15.40 -0.94
CA GLU A 32 6.86 -15.10 -2.37
C GLU A 32 6.76 -13.61 -2.71
N SER A 33 6.31 -12.76 -1.78
CA SER A 33 6.05 -11.35 -2.07
C SER A 33 7.30 -10.56 -2.44
N GLY A 34 8.44 -10.93 -1.89
CA GLY A 34 9.72 -10.28 -2.19
C GLY A 34 10.15 -10.43 -3.66
N HIS A 35 9.79 -11.54 -4.31
CA HIS A 35 10.08 -11.77 -5.73
C HIS A 35 9.05 -11.14 -6.66
N LEU A 36 7.90 -10.74 -6.12
CA LEU A 36 6.79 -10.16 -6.89
C LEU A 36 6.71 -8.64 -6.70
N TYR A 37 7.59 -8.05 -5.89
CA TYR A 37 7.60 -6.61 -5.68
C TYR A 37 7.85 -5.90 -7.01
N PRO A 38 6.92 -5.05 -7.46
CA PRO A 38 6.98 -4.43 -8.78
C PRO A 38 7.88 -3.18 -8.74
N GLU A 39 9.19 -3.37 -8.91
CA GLU A 39 10.17 -2.28 -8.96
C GLU A 39 9.95 -1.33 -10.14
N ASP A 40 9.34 -1.83 -11.21
CA ASP A 40 8.97 -1.09 -12.42
C ASP A 40 7.98 0.05 -12.18
N ILE A 41 7.27 0.01 -11.05
CA ILE A 41 6.34 1.08 -10.64
C ILE A 41 7.09 2.30 -10.09
N ALA A 42 8.31 2.12 -9.58
CA ALA A 42 9.03 3.18 -8.89
C ALA A 42 9.41 4.31 -9.84
N CYS A 43 9.04 5.55 -9.48
CA CYS A 43 9.42 6.75 -10.20
C CYS A 43 9.47 7.97 -9.27
N THR A 44 10.15 9.02 -9.73
CA THR A 44 10.14 10.35 -9.09
C THR A 44 9.28 11.29 -9.92
N HIS A 45 8.49 12.11 -9.26
CA HIS A 45 7.66 13.13 -9.90
C HIS A 45 7.78 14.46 -9.16
N THR A 46 7.71 15.55 -9.92
CA THR A 46 7.68 16.91 -9.35
C THR A 46 6.37 17.57 -9.72
N PHE A 47 5.58 17.92 -8.72
CA PHE A 47 4.33 18.65 -8.90
C PHE A 47 4.56 20.15 -9.16
N LYS A 48 3.52 20.82 -9.67
CA LYS A 48 3.62 22.24 -10.11
C LYS A 48 4.09 23.21 -9.04
N ASN A 49 3.90 22.90 -7.77
CA ASN A 49 4.36 23.69 -6.63
C ASN A 49 5.85 23.43 -6.26
N GLY A 50 6.55 22.60 -7.02
CA GLY A 50 7.94 22.22 -6.74
C GLY A 50 8.08 21.04 -5.78
N LEU A 51 6.97 20.43 -5.31
CA LEU A 51 7.02 19.26 -4.44
C LEU A 51 7.57 18.06 -5.21
N VAL A 52 8.74 17.59 -4.78
CA VAL A 52 9.36 16.38 -5.31
C VAL A 52 8.88 15.18 -4.49
N VAL A 53 8.36 14.17 -5.15
CA VAL A 53 7.86 12.95 -4.52
C VAL A 53 8.47 11.71 -5.17
N ARG A 54 8.60 10.66 -4.40
CA ARG A 54 8.87 9.31 -4.90
C ARG A 54 7.57 8.49 -4.87
N ILE A 55 7.28 7.82 -5.96
CA ILE A 55 6.13 6.93 -6.09
C ILE A 55 6.67 5.51 -6.20
N ARG A 56 6.10 4.57 -5.48
CA ARG A 56 6.48 3.16 -5.48
C ARG A 56 5.33 2.27 -5.00
N ALA A 57 5.46 0.98 -5.22
CA ALA A 57 4.55 0.04 -4.58
C ALA A 57 4.70 0.08 -3.06
N ILE A 58 3.61 -0.22 -2.35
CA ILE A 58 3.62 -0.37 -0.89
C ILE A 58 4.49 -1.58 -0.50
N LYS A 59 5.10 -1.52 0.67
CA LYS A 59 5.93 -2.60 1.26
C LYS A 59 5.39 -2.99 2.62
N PRO A 60 5.63 -4.22 3.09
CA PRO A 60 5.30 -4.60 4.47
C PRO A 60 5.92 -3.67 5.53
N SER A 61 7.11 -3.14 5.26
CA SER A 61 7.80 -2.16 6.14
C SER A 61 7.13 -0.79 6.22
N ASP A 62 6.13 -0.52 5.39
CA ASP A 62 5.40 0.75 5.40
C ASP A 62 4.29 0.79 6.47
N GLU A 63 4.12 -0.27 7.25
CA GLU A 63 3.04 -0.37 8.23
C GLU A 63 2.95 0.85 9.16
N ASP A 64 4.07 1.25 9.75
CA ASP A 64 4.08 2.37 10.68
C ASP A 64 3.73 3.70 10.00
N GLU A 65 4.23 3.95 8.79
CA GLU A 65 3.91 5.16 8.04
C GLU A 65 2.45 5.17 7.53
N MET A 66 1.93 4.02 7.11
CA MET A 66 0.52 3.89 6.75
C MET A 66 -0.39 4.09 7.96
N ARG A 67 0.01 3.62 9.13
CA ARG A 67 -0.70 3.88 10.39
C ARG A 67 -0.68 5.36 10.74
N ARG A 68 0.47 6.04 10.61
CA ARG A 68 0.58 7.48 10.80
C ARG A 68 -0.27 8.26 9.80
N LEU A 69 -0.27 7.84 8.53
CA LEU A 69 -1.13 8.43 7.50
C LEU A 69 -2.60 8.30 7.90
N PHE A 70 -3.06 7.12 8.33
CA PHE A 70 -4.43 6.89 8.79
C PHE A 70 -4.85 7.87 9.89
N TYR A 71 -4.00 8.11 10.89
CA TYR A 71 -4.32 8.99 12.02
C TYR A 71 -4.17 10.49 11.71
N ARG A 72 -3.69 10.87 10.54
CA ARG A 72 -3.70 12.27 10.07
C ARG A 72 -5.01 12.66 9.38
N PHE A 73 -5.82 11.69 8.99
CA PHE A 73 -7.09 11.96 8.31
C PHE A 73 -8.18 12.43 9.26
N SER A 74 -9.03 13.33 8.76
CA SER A 74 -10.29 13.65 9.40
C SER A 74 -11.24 12.44 9.43
N GLU A 75 -12.17 12.42 10.40
CA GLU A 75 -13.21 11.37 10.47
C GLU A 75 -14.00 11.26 9.17
N GLN A 76 -14.20 12.36 8.47
CA GLN A 76 -14.90 12.40 7.20
C GLN A 76 -14.08 11.74 6.07
N ALA A 77 -12.78 11.98 5.99
CA ALA A 77 -11.90 11.32 5.02
C ALA A 77 -11.83 9.81 5.25
N ILE A 78 -11.75 9.38 6.51
CA ILE A 78 -11.81 7.96 6.88
C ILE A 78 -13.15 7.35 6.46
N TYR A 79 -14.26 8.03 6.71
CA TYR A 79 -15.57 7.54 6.30
C TYR A 79 -15.67 7.36 4.77
N TYR A 80 -15.24 8.35 3.98
CA TYR A 80 -15.25 8.24 2.51
C TYR A 80 -14.33 7.14 1.99
N ARG A 81 -13.25 6.82 2.71
CA ARG A 81 -12.31 5.78 2.28
C ARG A 81 -12.76 4.37 2.62
N TYR A 82 -13.43 4.20 3.76
CA TYR A 82 -13.77 2.88 4.29
C TYR A 82 -15.29 2.63 4.37
N PHE A 83 -16.12 3.61 4.05
CA PHE A 83 -17.58 3.60 4.21
C PHE A 83 -18.05 3.17 5.61
N ASN A 84 -17.18 3.34 6.59
CA ASN A 84 -17.42 2.98 7.98
C ASN A 84 -16.64 3.92 8.91
N PRO A 85 -17.23 4.37 10.02
CA PRO A 85 -16.52 5.20 11.01
C PRO A 85 -15.48 4.33 11.76
N ILE A 86 -14.27 4.29 11.27
CA ILE A 86 -13.16 3.56 11.89
C ILE A 86 -12.40 4.53 12.79
N LYS A 87 -12.48 4.35 14.11
CA LYS A 87 -11.74 5.18 15.08
C LYS A 87 -10.32 4.69 15.34
N THR A 88 -10.10 3.39 15.18
CA THR A 88 -8.79 2.77 15.42
C THR A 88 -8.48 1.80 14.29
N MET A 89 -7.22 1.77 13.89
CA MET A 89 -6.71 0.81 12.91
C MET A 89 -5.94 -0.29 13.67
N PRO A 90 -6.55 -1.47 13.91
CA PRO A 90 -5.89 -2.58 14.59
C PRO A 90 -4.65 -3.05 13.82
N HIS A 91 -3.71 -3.66 14.53
CA HIS A 91 -2.44 -4.12 13.93
C HIS A 91 -2.69 -5.18 12.83
N ASP A 92 -3.54 -6.17 13.09
CA ASP A 92 -3.91 -7.20 12.14
C ASP A 92 -4.47 -6.62 10.82
N ARG A 93 -5.35 -5.64 10.91
CA ARG A 93 -5.90 -4.94 9.74
C ARG A 93 -4.84 -4.18 8.97
N MET A 94 -3.93 -3.50 9.67
CA MET A 94 -2.84 -2.79 9.01
C MET A 94 -1.84 -3.78 8.37
N GLN A 95 -1.61 -4.93 8.99
CA GLN A 95 -0.80 -6.00 8.41
C GLN A 95 -1.41 -6.52 7.10
N GLU A 96 -2.72 -6.81 7.06
CA GLU A 96 -3.42 -7.19 5.83
C GLU A 96 -3.32 -6.10 4.75
N TYR A 97 -3.33 -4.84 5.18
CA TYR A 97 -3.31 -3.69 4.28
C TYR A 97 -1.97 -3.51 3.57
N VAL A 98 -0.85 -3.76 4.23
CA VAL A 98 0.49 -3.59 3.66
C VAL A 98 1.08 -4.86 3.07
N ASN A 99 0.66 -6.05 3.54
CA ASN A 99 1.12 -7.34 3.02
C ASN A 99 0.22 -7.80 1.86
N ILE A 100 0.52 -7.34 0.67
CA ILE A 100 -0.22 -7.65 -0.55
C ILE A 100 0.56 -8.61 -1.45
N ASP A 101 -0.15 -9.31 -2.34
CA ASP A 101 0.42 -10.31 -3.25
C ASP A 101 0.98 -9.70 -4.55
N TYR A 102 0.79 -8.41 -4.79
CA TYR A 102 1.14 -7.67 -6.01
C TYR A 102 0.56 -8.25 -7.31
N ARG A 103 -0.41 -9.14 -7.21
CA ARG A 103 -1.14 -9.78 -8.34
C ARG A 103 -2.61 -9.41 -8.34
N THR A 104 -3.31 -9.75 -7.26
CA THR A 104 -4.73 -9.42 -7.09
C THR A 104 -4.92 -8.03 -6.52
N VAL A 105 -3.96 -7.57 -5.72
CA VAL A 105 -3.94 -6.23 -5.15
C VAL A 105 -2.67 -5.50 -5.62
N ILE A 106 -2.85 -4.31 -6.14
CA ILE A 106 -1.75 -3.35 -6.35
C ILE A 106 -2.05 -2.12 -5.52
N SER A 107 -1.08 -1.71 -4.73
CA SER A 107 -1.11 -0.47 -3.96
C SER A 107 0.15 0.32 -4.23
N ILE A 108 0.00 1.59 -4.56
CA ILE A 108 1.08 2.54 -4.78
C ILE A 108 1.02 3.67 -3.75
N VAL A 109 2.16 4.04 -3.23
CA VAL A 109 2.30 5.10 -2.23
C VAL A 109 3.09 6.27 -2.80
N VAL A 110 2.73 7.48 -2.38
CA VAL A 110 3.48 8.70 -2.63
C VAL A 110 4.26 9.05 -1.38
N VAL A 111 5.56 9.17 -1.54
CA VAL A 111 6.51 9.35 -0.44
C VAL A 111 7.27 10.65 -0.63
N ILE A 112 7.39 11.42 0.43
CA ILE A 112 8.30 12.55 0.55
C ILE A 112 9.39 12.25 1.58
N GLU A 113 10.49 12.95 1.50
CA GLU A 113 11.51 12.94 2.52
C GLU A 113 11.29 14.10 3.49
N GLU A 114 11.10 13.81 4.75
CA GLU A 114 10.88 14.78 5.82
C GLU A 114 11.76 14.42 7.02
N ALA A 115 12.65 15.30 7.43
CA ALA A 115 13.57 15.07 8.55
C ALA A 115 14.33 13.73 8.49
N GLU A 116 14.93 13.43 7.32
CA GLU A 116 15.68 12.19 7.04
C GLU A 116 14.85 10.90 7.14
N ARG A 117 13.53 11.01 7.02
CA ARG A 117 12.60 9.87 7.02
C ARG A 117 11.66 9.94 5.82
N GLU A 118 11.28 8.78 5.35
CA GLU A 118 10.19 8.68 4.39
C GLU A 118 8.86 8.93 5.10
N LYS A 119 8.06 9.84 4.54
CA LYS A 119 6.67 10.11 4.97
C LYS A 119 5.74 9.78 3.81
N ILE A 120 4.82 8.89 4.03
CA ILE A 120 3.76 8.58 3.06
C ILE A 120 2.69 9.66 3.18
N ILE A 121 2.39 10.32 2.06
CA ILE A 121 1.39 11.39 1.97
C ILE A 121 0.15 11.02 1.14
N ALA A 122 0.22 9.92 0.40
CA ALA A 122 -0.93 9.42 -0.34
C ALA A 122 -0.77 7.93 -0.63
N GLU A 123 -1.90 7.26 -0.82
CA GLU A 123 -1.97 5.89 -1.25
C GLU A 123 -3.11 5.72 -2.25
N ALA A 124 -2.88 4.89 -3.26
CA ALA A 124 -3.90 4.45 -4.20
C ALA A 124 -3.76 2.97 -4.47
N ARG A 125 -4.89 2.26 -4.52
CA ARG A 125 -4.89 0.82 -4.78
C ARG A 125 -6.00 0.39 -5.70
N TYR A 126 -5.80 -0.75 -6.33
CA TYR A 126 -6.89 -1.51 -6.88
C TYR A 126 -6.88 -2.95 -6.33
N ILE A 127 -8.06 -3.54 -6.25
CA ILE A 127 -8.27 -4.94 -5.83
C ILE A 127 -9.08 -5.62 -6.92
N ARG A 128 -8.55 -6.69 -7.52
CA ARG A 128 -9.28 -7.45 -8.55
C ARG A 128 -10.50 -8.12 -7.94
N LEU A 129 -11.63 -8.01 -8.63
CA LEU A 129 -12.88 -8.63 -8.22
C LEU A 129 -12.85 -10.12 -8.57
N LYS A 130 -13.05 -10.97 -7.55
CA LYS A 130 -13.03 -12.43 -7.73
C LYS A 130 -14.20 -12.95 -8.58
N ASP A 131 -15.33 -12.25 -8.51
CA ASP A 131 -16.61 -12.71 -9.09
C ASP A 131 -16.86 -12.22 -10.53
N MET A 132 -16.01 -11.33 -11.08
CA MET A 132 -16.16 -10.70 -12.38
C MET A 132 -14.99 -10.97 -13.34
N ASP A 133 -14.65 -12.24 -13.56
CA ASP A 133 -13.60 -12.66 -14.51
C ASP A 133 -12.21 -12.04 -14.25
N GLN A 134 -11.96 -11.54 -13.04
CA GLN A 134 -10.71 -10.86 -12.61
C GLN A 134 -10.23 -9.73 -13.54
N SER A 135 -11.01 -9.40 -14.56
CA SER A 135 -10.70 -8.31 -15.49
C SER A 135 -11.21 -6.95 -15.04
N TYR A 136 -11.95 -6.92 -13.93
CA TYR A 136 -12.39 -5.69 -13.25
C TYR A 136 -11.76 -5.59 -11.87
N ALA A 137 -11.59 -4.37 -11.40
CA ALA A 137 -11.00 -4.11 -10.09
C ALA A 137 -11.70 -2.93 -9.41
N ASP A 138 -11.83 -3.01 -8.09
CA ASP A 138 -12.21 -1.87 -7.25
C ASP A 138 -11.01 -0.98 -7.04
N ILE A 139 -11.25 0.33 -7.03
CA ILE A 139 -10.23 1.35 -6.89
C ILE A 139 -10.50 2.22 -5.67
N ALA A 140 -9.45 2.57 -4.95
CA ALA A 140 -9.56 3.46 -3.82
C ALA A 140 -8.31 4.34 -3.69
N PHE A 141 -8.52 5.57 -3.22
CA PHE A 141 -7.49 6.59 -3.03
C PHE A 141 -7.59 7.21 -1.66
N ILE A 142 -6.47 7.65 -1.16
CA ILE A 142 -6.40 8.55 -0.02
C ILE A 142 -5.20 9.49 -0.20
N VAL A 143 -5.40 10.77 0.07
CA VAL A 143 -4.36 11.80 0.01
C VAL A 143 -4.42 12.60 1.30
N ASP A 144 -3.30 12.78 1.95
CA ASP A 144 -3.15 13.62 3.14
C ASP A 144 -3.68 15.04 2.84
N GLU A 145 -4.53 15.55 3.73
CA GLU A 145 -5.28 16.79 3.51
C GLU A 145 -4.36 18.00 3.29
N ASP A 146 -3.18 18.00 3.92
CA ASP A 146 -2.16 19.05 3.73
C ASP A 146 -1.59 19.11 2.29
N TYR A 147 -1.82 18.07 1.50
CA TYR A 147 -1.33 17.94 0.12
C TYR A 147 -2.46 17.95 -0.92
N HIS A 148 -3.66 18.37 -0.53
CA HIS A 148 -4.78 18.49 -1.46
C HIS A 148 -4.53 19.62 -2.49
N GLY A 149 -5.20 19.54 -3.64
CA GLY A 149 -5.10 20.55 -4.70
C GLY A 149 -3.82 20.51 -5.55
N LEU A 150 -2.86 19.64 -5.24
CA LEU A 150 -1.60 19.51 -5.96
C LEU A 150 -1.68 18.58 -7.19
N GLY A 151 -2.81 17.91 -7.40
CA GLY A 151 -2.99 16.97 -8.52
C GLY A 151 -2.52 15.54 -8.21
N ILE A 152 -2.19 15.23 -6.95
CA ILE A 152 -1.69 13.90 -6.53
C ILE A 152 -2.71 12.80 -6.87
N ALA A 153 -3.97 12.97 -6.54
CA ALA A 153 -5.01 11.98 -6.83
C ALA A 153 -5.15 11.70 -8.33
N SER A 154 -5.13 12.75 -9.17
CA SER A 154 -5.20 12.61 -10.63
C SER A 154 -3.97 11.89 -11.19
N PHE A 155 -2.80 12.18 -10.65
CA PHE A 155 -1.57 11.48 -11.03
C PHE A 155 -1.62 10.00 -10.65
N LEU A 156 -2.06 9.69 -9.43
CA LEU A 156 -2.22 8.33 -8.94
C LEU A 156 -3.23 7.54 -9.78
N LEU A 157 -4.36 8.14 -10.12
CA LEU A 157 -5.36 7.53 -11.00
C LEU A 157 -4.76 7.16 -12.36
N THR A 158 -4.05 8.10 -12.98
CA THR A 158 -3.39 7.86 -14.27
C THR A 158 -2.35 6.73 -14.17
N SER A 159 -1.59 6.71 -13.08
CA SER A 159 -0.60 5.67 -12.82
C SER A 159 -1.25 4.30 -12.65
N LEU A 160 -2.33 4.21 -11.84
CA LEU A 160 -3.08 2.96 -11.65
C LEU A 160 -3.71 2.47 -12.97
N ILE A 161 -4.27 3.36 -13.79
CA ILE A 161 -4.82 2.99 -15.10
C ILE A 161 -3.75 2.36 -15.98
N ARG A 162 -2.54 2.94 -16.04
CA ARG A 162 -1.42 2.40 -16.81
C ARG A 162 -1.05 1.01 -16.31
N ILE A 163 -0.78 0.88 -15.02
CA ILE A 163 -0.39 -0.39 -14.38
C ILE A 163 -1.47 -1.47 -14.57
N ALA A 164 -2.73 -1.10 -14.41
CA ALA A 164 -3.86 -1.99 -14.56
C ALA A 164 -4.00 -2.53 -15.99
N LYS A 165 -3.85 -1.66 -16.99
CA LYS A 165 -3.86 -2.04 -18.42
C LYS A 165 -2.73 -3.03 -18.74
N GLU A 166 -1.51 -2.75 -18.29
CA GLU A 166 -0.34 -3.61 -18.48
C GLU A 166 -0.54 -5.00 -17.85
N ARG A 167 -1.38 -5.07 -16.80
CA ARG A 167 -1.70 -6.31 -16.07
C ARG A 167 -3.05 -6.94 -16.47
N GLY A 168 -3.69 -6.47 -17.54
CA GLY A 168 -4.90 -7.07 -18.11
C GLY A 168 -6.21 -6.70 -17.40
N VAL A 169 -6.23 -5.67 -16.55
CA VAL A 169 -7.47 -5.11 -15.99
C VAL A 169 -8.16 -4.26 -17.07
N ARG A 170 -9.45 -4.51 -17.32
CA ARG A 170 -10.23 -3.86 -18.35
C ARG A 170 -11.02 -2.64 -17.88
N GLY A 171 -11.35 -2.62 -16.59
CA GLY A 171 -12.11 -1.52 -16.01
C GLY A 171 -12.04 -1.47 -14.50
N PHE A 172 -12.36 -0.29 -13.99
CA PHE A 172 -12.48 -0.07 -12.54
C PHE A 172 -13.92 0.14 -12.15
N THR A 173 -14.26 -0.33 -10.96
CA THR A 173 -15.45 0.05 -10.23
C THR A 173 -15.03 0.97 -9.07
N ALA A 174 -15.92 1.84 -8.65
CA ALA A 174 -15.77 2.65 -7.45
C ALA A 174 -17.16 2.77 -6.83
N ASP A 175 -17.30 2.33 -5.60
CA ASP A 175 -18.50 2.48 -4.79
C ASP A 175 -18.46 3.79 -3.99
#